data_c45343e962d380bd68122d35f0cd89d2
#
_entry.id   c45343e962d380bd68122d35f0cd89d2
#
_cell.length_a   1.000
_cell.length_b   1.000
_cell.length_c   1.000
_cell.angle_alpha   90.00
_cell.angle_beta   90.00
_cell.angle_gamma   90.00
#
_symmetry.space_group_name_H-M   'P 1'
#
loop_
_entity.id
_entity.type
_entity.pdbx_description
1 polymer ?
#
loop_
_entity_poly.entity_id
_entity_poly.type
_entity_poly.pdbx_seq_one_letter_code
_entity_poly.pdbx_strand_id
1 'polypeptide(L)'
;KFPKNDRFGFFPSVSVGWRLGQEKFMEWSRTWLDDIKLRASYGSIGNQNINPYQFLSTMTVSPSTVWLDKNDKVNVISSPGLISSSFTWETVKTINLGVDVTALNNRLQMTFDYYKRRTDGMLADGIEIPGVVGTSAPLQNIADLSSAGWELNLTWRDRIGDFAYNIGFNI
;
A
#
# COMPACT_ATOMS: atom_id res chain seq x y z
N LYS A 1 -14.54 -2.72 12.57
CA LYS A 1 -14.58 -3.56 11.39
C LYS A 1 -14.08 -4.99 11.67
N PHE A 2 -13.13 -5.16 12.58
CA PHE A 2 -12.56 -6.46 12.97
C PHE A 2 -13.14 -6.98 14.30
N PRO A 3 -12.96 -8.27 14.61
CA PRO A 3 -13.28 -8.87 15.91
C PRO A 3 -12.58 -8.11 17.05
N LYS A 4 -13.07 -8.31 18.28
CA LYS A 4 -12.61 -7.54 19.46
C LYS A 4 -11.09 -7.59 19.67
N ASN A 5 -10.46 -8.72 19.39
CA ASN A 5 -9.03 -8.93 19.61
C ASN A 5 -8.14 -8.32 18.51
N ASP A 6 -8.69 -8.11 17.31
CA ASP A 6 -7.95 -7.64 16.13
C ASP A 6 -8.29 -6.19 15.73
N ARG A 7 -8.94 -5.43 16.63
CA ARG A 7 -9.37 -4.04 16.35
C ARG A 7 -8.21 -3.07 16.27
N PHE A 8 -7.12 -3.35 16.94
CA PHE A 8 -5.97 -2.48 17.03
C PHE A 8 -4.75 -3.17 16.43
N GLY A 9 -4.04 -2.47 15.57
CA GLY A 9 -2.77 -2.88 15.02
C GLY A 9 -1.69 -1.85 15.35
N PHE A 10 -0.44 -2.30 15.47
CA PHE A 10 0.72 -1.43 15.65
C PHE A 10 1.48 -1.34 14.33
N PHE A 11 1.57 -0.12 13.76
CA PHE A 11 2.15 0.13 12.45
C PHE A 11 3.27 1.19 12.57
N PRO A 12 4.48 0.78 12.92
CA PRO A 12 5.59 1.69 13.11
C PRO A 12 6.14 2.22 11.79
N SER A 13 6.68 3.44 11.82
CA SER A 13 7.46 3.99 10.73
C SER A 13 8.68 4.73 11.27
N VAL A 14 9.78 4.67 10.51
CA VAL A 14 11.02 5.38 10.81
C VAL A 14 11.64 5.88 9.52
N SER A 15 12.22 7.06 9.56
CA SER A 15 12.97 7.62 8.44
C SER A 15 14.23 8.31 8.93
N VAL A 16 15.28 8.26 8.10
CA VAL A 16 16.54 8.94 8.34
C VAL A 16 16.99 9.64 7.07
N GLY A 17 17.56 10.81 7.22
CA GLY A 17 18.16 11.56 6.13
C GLY A 17 19.53 12.08 6.55
N TRP A 18 20.54 11.86 5.70
CA TRP A 18 21.90 12.31 5.94
C TRP A 18 22.38 13.22 4.79
N ARG A 19 22.74 14.45 5.13
CA ARG A 19 23.27 15.43 4.17
C ARG A 19 24.78 15.30 4.08
N LEU A 20 25.23 14.40 3.21
CA LEU A 20 26.65 14.14 2.98
C LEU A 20 27.42 15.37 2.48
N GLY A 21 26.78 16.20 1.63
CA GLY A 21 27.40 17.38 1.06
C GLY A 21 27.86 18.42 2.09
N GLN A 22 27.34 18.34 3.33
CA GLN A 22 27.76 19.25 4.42
C GLN A 22 28.86 18.70 5.31
N GLU A 23 29.25 17.44 5.11
CA GLU A 23 30.31 16.81 5.89
C GLU A 23 31.69 17.32 5.47
N LYS A 24 32.62 17.39 6.46
CA LYS A 24 33.98 17.89 6.23
C LYS A 24 34.77 17.08 5.21
N PHE A 25 34.57 15.78 5.16
CA PHE A 25 35.24 14.91 4.19
C PHE A 25 34.77 15.10 2.75
N MET A 26 33.65 15.80 2.53
CA MET A 26 33.10 16.13 1.20
C MET A 26 33.50 17.55 0.72
N GLU A 27 34.32 18.29 1.44
CA GLU A 27 34.71 19.66 1.06
C GLU A 27 35.36 19.76 -0.32
N TRP A 28 36.11 18.74 -0.73
CA TRP A 28 36.71 18.66 -2.07
C TRP A 28 35.71 18.66 -3.21
N SER A 29 34.49 18.19 -2.98
CA SER A 29 33.44 18.07 -4.01
C SER A 29 32.63 19.36 -4.18
N ARG A 30 32.69 20.31 -3.27
CA ARG A 30 31.86 21.53 -3.25
C ARG A 30 32.05 22.45 -4.46
N THR A 31 33.08 22.21 -5.27
CA THR A 31 33.33 23.00 -6.49
C THR A 31 32.26 22.68 -7.58
N TRP A 32 31.72 21.48 -7.61
CA TRP A 32 30.77 21.01 -8.62
C TRP A 32 29.54 20.38 -8.04
N LEU A 33 29.57 19.91 -6.77
CA LEU A 33 28.48 19.29 -6.05
C LEU A 33 27.99 20.24 -4.95
N ASP A 34 26.80 20.79 -5.14
CA ASP A 34 26.21 21.75 -4.20
C ASP A 34 25.64 21.06 -2.96
N ASP A 35 24.93 19.95 -3.14
CA ASP A 35 24.42 19.13 -2.04
C ASP A 35 24.22 17.68 -2.49
N ILE A 36 24.40 16.76 -1.55
CA ILE A 36 24.02 15.37 -1.69
C ILE A 36 23.38 14.90 -0.38
N LYS A 37 22.20 14.33 -0.49
CA LYS A 37 21.44 13.82 0.65
C LYS A 37 21.03 12.37 0.41
N LEU A 38 21.35 11.50 1.36
CA LEU A 38 20.85 10.15 1.43
C LEU A 38 19.59 10.10 2.28
N ARG A 39 18.62 9.31 1.84
CA ARG A 39 17.36 9.07 2.54
C ARG A 39 17.14 7.57 2.67
N ALA A 40 16.67 7.14 3.83
CA ALA A 40 16.20 5.79 4.04
C ALA A 40 14.95 5.83 4.90
N SER A 41 13.95 5.07 4.54
CA SER A 41 12.73 4.94 5.34
C SER A 41 12.23 3.51 5.34
N TYR A 42 11.62 3.15 6.46
CA TYR A 42 10.85 1.93 6.64
C TYR A 42 9.51 2.30 7.27
N GLY A 43 8.43 1.78 6.72
CA GLY A 43 7.10 2.01 7.27
C GLY A 43 6.23 0.78 7.15
N SER A 44 5.37 0.59 8.13
CA SER A 44 4.31 -0.40 8.13
C SER A 44 2.96 0.30 8.22
N ILE A 45 1.99 -0.09 7.40
CA ILE A 45 0.64 0.47 7.36
C ILE A 45 -0.36 -0.67 7.36
N GLY A 46 -1.40 -0.57 8.19
CA GLY A 46 -2.53 -1.50 8.18
C GLY A 46 -3.62 -1.04 7.22
N ASN A 47 -4.05 -1.93 6.36
CA ASN A 47 -5.20 -1.71 5.49
C ASN A 47 -6.43 -2.44 6.05
N GLN A 48 -7.56 -1.75 6.10
CA GLN A 48 -8.86 -2.27 6.55
C GLN A 48 -9.97 -2.00 5.53
N ASN A 49 -9.67 -2.17 4.26
CA ASN A 49 -10.66 -1.99 3.19
C ASN A 49 -11.65 -3.16 3.15
N ILE A 50 -12.47 -3.26 4.19
CA ILE A 50 -13.49 -4.28 4.39
C ILE A 50 -14.81 -3.65 4.77
N ASN A 51 -15.89 -4.36 4.53
CA ASN A 51 -17.21 -3.94 4.95
C ASN A 51 -17.36 -3.98 6.49
N PRO A 52 -18.15 -3.09 7.08
CA PRO A 52 -18.51 -3.19 8.49
C PRO A 52 -19.20 -4.52 8.79
N TYR A 53 -18.84 -5.12 9.94
CA TYR A 53 -19.45 -6.37 10.45
C TYR A 53 -19.27 -7.61 9.57
N GLN A 54 -18.36 -7.58 8.59
CA GLN A 54 -18.08 -8.71 7.70
C GLN A 54 -17.55 -9.96 8.45
N PHE A 55 -17.07 -9.77 9.67
CA PHE A 55 -16.65 -10.84 10.57
C PHE A 55 -17.80 -11.52 11.32
N LEU A 56 -19.05 -11.09 11.09
CA LEU A 56 -20.23 -11.72 11.71
C LEU A 56 -20.94 -12.60 10.69
N SER A 57 -21.28 -13.81 11.12
CA SER A 57 -22.16 -14.68 10.35
C SER A 57 -23.59 -14.14 10.41
N THR A 58 -24.15 -13.80 9.27
CA THR A 58 -25.50 -13.26 9.15
C THR A 58 -26.34 -14.12 8.24
N MET A 59 -27.60 -14.26 8.58
CA MET A 59 -28.61 -14.90 7.73
C MET A 59 -29.40 -13.81 7.00
N THR A 60 -29.52 -13.93 5.70
CA THR A 60 -30.34 -13.00 4.91
C THR A 60 -31.79 -13.54 4.87
N VAL A 61 -32.71 -12.65 5.17
CA VAL A 61 -34.15 -12.91 5.02
C VAL A 61 -34.59 -12.26 3.72
N SER A 62 -35.13 -13.04 2.81
CA SER A 62 -35.67 -12.58 1.52
C SER A 62 -37.01 -13.18 1.22
N PRO A 63 -37.91 -12.44 0.49
CA PRO A 63 -39.15 -13.03 0.00
C PRO A 63 -38.85 -14.20 -0.93
N SER A 64 -39.54 -15.32 -0.74
CA SER A 64 -39.46 -16.46 -1.65
C SER A 64 -39.95 -16.08 -3.04
N THR A 65 -39.34 -16.69 -4.07
CA THR A 65 -39.87 -16.66 -5.44
C THR A 65 -41.00 -17.66 -5.63
N VAL A 66 -41.16 -18.61 -4.71
CA VAL A 66 -42.21 -19.65 -4.75
C VAL A 66 -43.37 -19.21 -3.86
N TRP A 67 -44.57 -19.28 -4.40
CA TRP A 67 -45.79 -19.05 -3.66
C TRP A 67 -46.19 -20.33 -2.94
N LEU A 68 -46.44 -20.26 -1.64
CA LEU A 68 -47.00 -21.37 -0.89
C LEU A 68 -48.49 -21.48 -1.08
N ASP A 69 -49.17 -20.36 -1.28
CA ASP A 69 -50.57 -20.25 -1.61
C ASP A 69 -50.77 -19.09 -2.60
N LYS A 70 -51.95 -19.00 -3.21
CA LYS A 70 -52.26 -18.02 -4.27
C LYS A 70 -51.99 -16.55 -3.90
N ASN A 71 -51.92 -16.24 -2.61
CA ASN A 71 -51.80 -14.85 -2.12
C ASN A 71 -50.60 -14.56 -1.25
N ASP A 72 -49.82 -15.55 -0.76
CA ASP A 72 -48.75 -15.30 0.21
C ASP A 72 -47.39 -15.82 -0.25
N LYS A 73 -46.41 -14.89 -0.34
CA LYS A 73 -44.98 -15.19 -0.44
C LYS A 73 -44.42 -15.31 0.96
N VAL A 74 -43.81 -16.42 1.26
CA VAL A 74 -43.11 -16.60 2.53
C VAL A 74 -41.71 -16.03 2.47
N ASN A 75 -41.23 -15.57 3.61
CA ASN A 75 -39.83 -15.22 3.76
C ASN A 75 -38.98 -16.48 3.89
N VAL A 76 -37.89 -16.52 3.12
CA VAL A 76 -36.90 -17.59 3.17
C VAL A 76 -35.68 -17.05 3.86
N ILE A 77 -35.11 -17.84 4.75
CA ILE A 77 -33.85 -17.56 5.43
C ILE A 77 -32.75 -18.36 4.73
N SER A 78 -31.75 -17.68 4.21
CA SER A 78 -30.56 -18.33 3.63
C SER A 78 -29.64 -18.86 4.70
N SER A 79 -28.89 -19.92 4.39
CA SER A 79 -27.79 -20.38 5.26
C SER A 79 -26.82 -19.26 5.52
N PRO A 80 -26.28 -19.17 6.75
CA PRO A 80 -25.26 -18.17 7.06
C PRO A 80 -24.00 -18.41 6.24
N GLY A 81 -23.38 -17.32 5.78
CA GLY A 81 -22.08 -17.40 5.12
C GLY A 81 -21.00 -17.88 6.09
N LEU A 82 -20.02 -18.60 5.57
CA LEU A 82 -18.82 -18.99 6.34
C LEU A 82 -17.94 -17.77 6.59
N ILE A 83 -17.33 -17.75 7.77
CA ILE A 83 -16.40 -16.69 8.17
C ILE A 83 -15.06 -17.34 8.52
N SER A 84 -13.98 -16.72 8.07
CA SER A 84 -12.64 -17.13 8.46
C SER A 84 -12.33 -16.75 9.91
N SER A 85 -11.73 -17.65 10.65
CA SER A 85 -11.21 -17.37 11.98
C SER A 85 -9.95 -16.48 11.98
N SER A 86 -9.29 -16.36 10.81
CA SER A 86 -8.06 -15.58 10.62
C SER A 86 -8.31 -14.20 9.99
N PHE A 87 -9.52 -13.65 10.11
CA PHE A 87 -9.89 -12.38 9.50
C PHE A 87 -9.27 -11.20 10.26
N THR A 88 -8.20 -10.61 9.71
CA THR A 88 -7.44 -9.54 10.34
C THR A 88 -6.93 -8.49 9.35
N TRP A 89 -6.07 -7.59 9.79
CA TRP A 89 -5.48 -6.53 8.98
C TRP A 89 -4.58 -7.07 7.87
N GLU A 90 -4.70 -6.45 6.70
CA GLU A 90 -3.64 -6.52 5.70
C GLU A 90 -2.51 -5.58 6.13
N THR A 91 -1.28 -6.03 6.06
CA THR A 91 -0.13 -5.22 6.47
C THR A 91 0.76 -4.90 5.27
N VAL A 92 0.89 -3.61 4.98
CA VAL A 92 1.77 -3.10 3.93
C VAL A 92 3.07 -2.61 4.55
N LYS A 93 4.19 -3.25 4.21
CA LYS A 93 5.55 -2.87 4.64
C LYS A 93 6.28 -2.26 3.44
N THR A 94 6.85 -1.08 3.63
CA THR A 94 7.58 -0.38 2.57
C THR A 94 8.97 -0.01 3.07
N ILE A 95 9.98 -0.35 2.28
CA ILE A 95 11.36 0.15 2.40
C ILE A 95 11.58 1.11 1.23
N ASN A 96 12.11 2.28 1.52
CA ASN A 96 12.51 3.25 0.51
C ASN A 96 13.93 3.73 0.79
N LEU A 97 14.77 3.74 -0.26
CA LEU A 97 16.14 4.28 -0.24
C LEU A 97 16.22 5.34 -1.33
N GLY A 98 16.61 6.55 -0.96
CA GLY A 98 16.66 7.67 -1.89
C GLY A 98 17.98 8.43 -1.84
N VAL A 99 18.35 9.01 -2.96
CA VAL A 99 19.50 9.91 -3.11
C VAL A 99 19.04 11.17 -3.81
N ASP A 100 19.24 12.31 -3.18
CA ASP A 100 19.03 13.62 -3.77
C ASP A 100 20.38 14.25 -4.04
N VAL A 101 20.62 14.71 -5.26
CA VAL A 101 21.85 15.38 -5.68
C VAL A 101 21.50 16.72 -6.29
N THR A 102 22.20 17.76 -5.86
CA THR A 102 22.19 19.08 -6.48
C THR A 102 23.61 19.44 -6.87
N ALA A 103 23.83 19.81 -8.11
CA ALA A 103 25.15 20.06 -8.64
C ALA A 103 25.17 21.22 -9.64
N LEU A 104 26.40 21.67 -9.99
CA LEU A 104 26.69 22.66 -11.00
C LEU A 104 26.01 24.01 -10.74
N ASN A 105 26.15 24.52 -9.51
CA ASN A 105 25.52 25.76 -9.05
C ASN A 105 23.99 25.72 -9.20
N ASN A 106 23.36 24.65 -8.67
CA ASN A 106 21.92 24.39 -8.73
C ASN A 106 21.34 24.21 -10.16
N ARG A 107 22.17 23.99 -11.16
CA ARG A 107 21.69 23.74 -12.53
C ARG A 107 21.18 22.31 -12.70
N LEU A 108 21.84 21.34 -12.09
CA LEU A 108 21.45 19.94 -12.14
C LEU A 108 20.82 19.51 -10.82
N GLN A 109 19.61 19.01 -10.87
CA GLN A 109 18.95 18.34 -9.75
C GLN A 109 18.61 16.91 -10.16
N MET A 110 18.99 15.95 -9.33
CA MET A 110 18.70 14.53 -9.52
C MET A 110 18.08 13.97 -8.24
N THR A 111 17.01 13.23 -8.39
CA THR A 111 16.43 12.41 -7.32
C THR A 111 16.34 10.99 -7.83
N PHE A 112 16.93 10.07 -7.10
CA PHE A 112 16.84 8.64 -7.36
C PHE A 112 16.23 7.96 -6.14
N ASP A 113 15.19 7.17 -6.34
CA ASP A 113 14.53 6.40 -5.31
C ASP A 113 14.46 4.92 -5.72
N TYR A 114 14.78 4.04 -4.79
CA TYR A 114 14.52 2.61 -4.87
C TYR A 114 13.55 2.22 -3.79
N TYR A 115 12.47 1.53 -4.14
CA TYR A 115 11.48 1.07 -3.19
C TYR A 115 11.22 -0.43 -3.29
N LYS A 116 10.90 -1.02 -2.15
CA LYS A 116 10.36 -2.37 -2.05
C LYS A 116 9.15 -2.33 -1.13
N ARG A 117 8.01 -2.73 -1.66
CA ARG A 117 6.74 -2.82 -0.94
C ARG A 117 6.29 -4.27 -0.87
N ARG A 118 5.92 -4.71 0.31
CA ARG A 118 5.32 -6.02 0.53
C ARG A 118 4.00 -5.84 1.27
N THR A 119 2.94 -6.42 0.73
CA THR A 119 1.64 -6.52 1.38
C THR A 119 1.46 -7.95 1.84
N ASP A 120 1.39 -8.14 3.14
CA ASP A 120 1.22 -9.44 3.78
C ASP A 120 -0.25 -9.60 4.21
N GLY A 121 -0.78 -10.80 4.05
CA GLY A 121 -2.12 -11.16 4.49
C GLY A 121 -3.23 -10.43 3.76
N MET A 122 -3.11 -10.23 2.45
CA MET A 122 -4.21 -9.69 1.65
C MET A 122 -5.41 -10.62 1.70
N LEU A 123 -6.59 -10.01 1.78
CA LEU A 123 -7.83 -10.75 1.71
C LEU A 123 -8.08 -11.25 0.29
N ALA A 124 -8.23 -12.55 0.15
CA ALA A 124 -8.58 -13.22 -1.08
C ALA A 124 -9.68 -14.25 -0.80
N ASP A 125 -10.38 -14.65 -1.85
CA ASP A 125 -11.33 -15.73 -1.75
C ASP A 125 -10.63 -17.00 -1.28
N GLY A 126 -11.21 -17.65 -0.30
CA GLY A 126 -10.66 -18.90 0.25
C GLY A 126 -10.65 -20.02 -0.80
N ILE A 127 -10.02 -21.13 -0.45
CA ILE A 127 -10.02 -22.33 -1.30
C ILE A 127 -11.45 -22.73 -1.61
N GLU A 128 -11.73 -23.04 -2.88
CA GLU A 128 -13.04 -23.54 -3.30
C GLU A 128 -13.48 -24.72 -2.44
N ILE A 129 -14.70 -24.63 -1.92
CA ILE A 129 -15.30 -25.69 -1.13
C ILE A 129 -16.32 -26.45 -1.98
N PRO A 130 -16.52 -27.76 -1.75
CA PRO A 130 -17.49 -28.53 -2.49
C PRO A 130 -18.88 -27.92 -2.44
N GLY A 131 -19.60 -27.92 -3.57
CA GLY A 131 -20.94 -27.32 -3.69
C GLY A 131 -21.99 -27.90 -2.73
N VAL A 132 -21.75 -29.10 -2.20
CA VAL A 132 -22.63 -29.74 -1.19
C VAL A 132 -22.70 -28.94 0.13
N VAL A 133 -21.73 -28.07 0.40
CA VAL A 133 -21.73 -27.20 1.59
C VAL A 133 -22.79 -26.10 1.47
N GLY A 134 -23.23 -25.76 0.25
CA GLY A 134 -24.32 -24.81 0.01
C GLY A 134 -23.98 -23.35 0.28
N THR A 135 -22.69 -23.01 0.44
CA THR A 135 -22.21 -21.62 0.65
C THR A 135 -20.87 -21.40 -0.02
N SER A 136 -20.52 -20.15 -0.23
CA SER A 136 -19.23 -19.75 -0.81
C SER A 136 -18.10 -19.83 0.22
N ALA A 137 -16.86 -20.01 -0.27
CA ALA A 137 -15.69 -19.95 0.56
C ALA A 137 -15.57 -18.56 1.22
N PRO A 138 -15.16 -18.49 2.51
CA PRO A 138 -15.00 -17.21 3.19
C PRO A 138 -13.73 -16.51 2.70
N LEU A 139 -13.74 -15.17 2.75
CA LEU A 139 -12.52 -14.37 2.59
C LEU A 139 -11.50 -14.72 3.67
N GLN A 140 -10.25 -14.86 3.27
CA GLN A 140 -9.14 -15.23 4.16
C GLN A 140 -7.92 -14.37 3.87
N ASN A 141 -7.11 -14.12 4.89
CA ASN A 141 -5.82 -13.43 4.75
C ASN A 141 -4.75 -14.42 4.28
N ILE A 142 -4.77 -14.79 3.00
CA ILE A 142 -3.94 -15.86 2.42
C ILE A 142 -3.05 -15.42 1.26
N ALA A 143 -3.21 -14.20 0.77
CA ALA A 143 -2.43 -13.70 -0.36
C ALA A 143 -1.36 -12.73 0.10
N ASP A 144 -0.19 -12.79 -0.52
CA ASP A 144 0.90 -11.86 -0.35
C ASP A 144 1.28 -11.24 -1.71
N LEU A 145 1.59 -9.95 -1.69
CA LEU A 145 2.06 -9.24 -2.87
C LEU A 145 3.39 -8.55 -2.56
N SER A 146 4.35 -8.68 -3.47
CA SER A 146 5.61 -7.96 -3.38
C SER A 146 5.84 -7.18 -4.67
N SER A 147 6.13 -5.88 -4.54
CA SER A 147 6.54 -5.01 -5.63
C SER A 147 7.84 -4.30 -5.27
N ALA A 148 8.72 -4.14 -6.24
CA ALA A 148 9.93 -3.35 -6.12
C ALA A 148 10.15 -2.57 -7.40
N GLY A 149 10.71 -1.38 -7.29
CA GLY A 149 10.98 -0.53 -8.43
C GLY A 149 11.99 0.53 -8.06
N TRP A 150 12.35 1.31 -9.06
CA TRP A 150 13.18 2.48 -8.92
C TRP A 150 12.61 3.62 -9.74
N GLU A 151 12.87 4.83 -9.30
CA GLU A 151 12.42 6.06 -9.94
C GLU A 151 13.62 7.01 -10.06
N LEU A 152 13.74 7.67 -11.19
CA LEU A 152 14.78 8.67 -11.45
C LEU A 152 14.13 9.94 -11.98
N ASN A 153 14.37 11.04 -11.28
CA ASN A 153 14.04 12.37 -11.73
C ASN A 153 15.32 13.16 -11.99
N LEU A 154 15.42 13.75 -13.16
CA LEU A 154 16.50 14.66 -13.54
C LEU A 154 15.90 15.99 -13.97
N THR A 155 16.43 17.08 -13.45
CA THR A 155 16.02 18.43 -13.83
C THR A 155 17.26 19.25 -14.10
N TRP A 156 17.33 19.83 -15.30
CA TRP A 156 18.34 20.78 -15.70
C TRP A 156 17.71 22.17 -15.82
N ARG A 157 18.33 23.15 -15.14
CA ARG A 157 17.92 24.56 -15.20
C ARG A 157 19.12 25.40 -15.60
N ASP A 158 18.93 26.25 -16.60
CA ASP A 158 20.00 27.18 -16.99
C ASP A 158 19.40 28.47 -17.57
N ARG A 159 20.27 29.45 -17.79
CA ARG A 159 19.93 30.74 -18.35
C ARG A 159 20.97 31.17 -19.38
N ILE A 160 20.50 31.57 -20.56
CA ILE A 160 21.32 32.10 -21.62
C ILE A 160 20.87 33.55 -21.90
N GLY A 161 21.62 34.52 -21.41
CA GLY A 161 21.19 35.93 -21.42
C GLY A 161 19.91 36.14 -20.60
N ASP A 162 18.86 36.64 -21.24
CA ASP A 162 17.54 36.82 -20.61
C ASP A 162 16.62 35.61 -20.68
N PHE A 163 17.02 34.59 -21.46
CA PHE A 163 16.22 33.38 -21.63
C PHE A 163 16.56 32.34 -20.57
N ALA A 164 15.62 32.05 -19.68
CA ALA A 164 15.72 31.01 -18.68
C ALA A 164 14.93 29.77 -19.13
N TYR A 165 15.51 28.57 -18.99
CA TYR A 165 14.88 27.32 -19.38
C TYR A 165 15.06 26.23 -18.31
N ASN A 166 14.15 25.29 -18.34
CA ASN A 166 14.11 24.12 -17.46
C ASN A 166 13.74 22.90 -18.28
N ILE A 167 14.54 21.84 -18.21
CA ILE A 167 14.31 20.56 -18.88
C ILE A 167 14.26 19.49 -17.82
N GLY A 168 13.17 18.73 -17.80
CA GLY A 168 12.96 17.62 -16.86
C GLY A 168 12.84 16.28 -17.59
N PHE A 169 13.41 15.24 -16.99
CA PHE A 169 13.26 13.85 -17.40
C PHE A 169 12.91 13.02 -16.17
N ASN A 170 11.94 12.11 -16.31
CA ASN A 170 11.55 11.18 -15.26
C ASN A 170 11.25 9.79 -15.86
N ILE A 171 11.61 8.76 -15.13
CA ILE A 171 11.34 7.38 -15.45
C ILE A 171 11.06 6.60 -14.19
#